data_6bcaf1d82e0f2910b9c4ba2af069766f
#
_entry.id   6bcaf1d82e0f2910b9c4ba2af069766f
#
_cell.length_a   1.000
_cell.length_b   1.000
_cell.length_c   1.000
_cell.angle_alpha   90.00
_cell.angle_beta   90.00
_cell.angle_gamma   90.00
#
_symmetry.space_group_name_H-M   'P 1'
#
loop_
_entity.id
_entity.type
_entity.pdbx_description
1 polymer ?
#
loop_
_entity_poly.entity_id
_entity_poly.type
_entity_poly.pdbx_seq_one_letter_code
_entity_poly.pdbx_strand_id
1 'polypeptide(L)'
;MLAHVLLTVLAAASTTGPARGEVKPAAAAAVVRQSALPVATGVRATLGPPACPSGVTDRVGAVFQCTVPIGDATVPFLVRIGPTAMTASQHWAVIPAATVAVVAGAGARCGTRKVVTGPPGSAVTCTVAGRTVLVRITSLSGALERVV
;
A
#
# COMPACT_ATOMS: atom_id res chain seq x y z
N MET A 1 2.23 -36.49 41.20
CA MET A 1 2.71 -35.10 41.30
C MET A 1 2.76 -34.53 39.87
N LEU A 2 1.72 -33.81 39.49
CA LEU A 2 1.64 -33.19 38.18
C LEU A 2 2.17 -31.74 38.28
N ALA A 3 3.32 -31.47 37.65
CA ALA A 3 3.87 -30.15 37.57
C ALA A 3 3.12 -29.35 36.47
N HIS A 4 2.37 -28.34 36.87
CA HIS A 4 1.78 -27.37 35.94
C HIS A 4 2.87 -26.39 35.52
N VAL A 5 3.30 -26.49 34.28
CA VAL A 5 4.13 -25.49 33.64
C VAL A 5 3.22 -24.30 33.25
N LEU A 6 3.26 -23.22 34.00
CA LEU A 6 2.66 -21.96 33.60
C LEU A 6 3.49 -21.36 32.45
N LEU A 7 2.93 -21.42 31.25
CA LEU A 7 3.48 -20.70 30.10
C LEU A 7 3.08 -19.23 30.22
N THR A 8 3.98 -18.40 30.75
CA THR A 8 3.80 -16.94 30.78
C THR A 8 4.05 -16.43 29.37
N VAL A 9 2.97 -16.15 28.64
CA VAL A 9 3.05 -15.39 27.39
C VAL A 9 3.39 -13.95 27.76
N LEU A 10 4.65 -13.56 27.59
CA LEU A 10 5.03 -12.15 27.59
C LEU A 10 4.43 -11.52 26.32
N ALA A 11 3.29 -10.87 26.47
CA ALA A 11 2.83 -9.92 25.49
C ALA A 11 3.86 -8.78 25.48
N ALA A 12 4.63 -8.67 24.40
CA ALA A 12 5.47 -7.51 24.16
C ALA A 12 4.54 -6.30 24.04
N ALA A 13 4.40 -5.55 25.12
CA ALA A 13 3.74 -4.26 25.09
C ALA A 13 4.59 -3.36 24.21
N SER A 14 4.13 -3.10 22.99
CA SER A 14 4.67 -2.04 22.16
C SER A 14 4.57 -0.75 22.99
N THR A 15 5.71 -0.21 23.42
CA THR A 15 5.77 1.06 24.17
C THR A 15 5.39 2.21 23.25
N THR A 16 4.09 2.35 23.02
CA THR A 16 3.53 3.56 22.44
C THR A 16 3.52 4.62 23.51
N GLY A 17 4.05 5.82 23.21
CA GLY A 17 4.05 6.96 24.13
C GLY A 17 2.65 7.36 24.61
N PRO A 18 2.53 8.38 25.49
CA PRO A 18 1.23 8.87 25.93
C PRO A 18 0.41 9.40 24.74
N ALA A 19 -0.91 9.23 24.81
CA ALA A 19 -1.83 9.78 23.82
C ALA A 19 -1.83 11.32 23.89
N ARG A 20 -1.77 11.97 22.71
CA ARG A 20 -1.79 13.45 22.55
C ARG A 20 -3.12 13.96 22.01
N GLY A 21 -4.18 13.17 22.08
CA GLY A 21 -5.48 13.44 21.50
C GLY A 21 -5.78 12.56 20.29
N GLU A 22 -6.51 13.09 19.34
CA GLU A 22 -6.84 12.40 18.08
C GLU A 22 -6.09 13.02 16.90
N VAL A 23 -5.71 12.16 15.96
CA VAL A 23 -5.20 12.59 14.66
C VAL A 23 -6.33 13.23 13.85
N LYS A 24 -6.11 14.43 13.37
CA LYS A 24 -7.05 15.06 12.44
C LYS A 24 -6.94 14.37 11.07
N PRO A 25 -8.03 13.81 10.52
CA PRO A 25 -8.00 13.16 9.21
C PRO A 25 -7.43 14.04 8.10
N ALA A 26 -7.71 15.33 8.13
CA ALA A 26 -7.17 16.29 7.15
C ALA A 26 -5.64 16.42 7.24
N ALA A 27 -5.06 16.36 8.44
CA ALA A 27 -3.61 16.41 8.63
C ALA A 27 -2.94 15.13 8.10
N ALA A 28 -3.52 13.96 8.38
CA ALA A 28 -3.07 12.70 7.82
C ALA A 28 -3.20 12.67 6.29
N ALA A 29 -4.30 13.15 5.74
CA ALA A 29 -4.51 13.25 4.30
C ALA A 29 -3.46 14.14 3.62
N ALA A 30 -3.05 15.24 4.23
CA ALA A 30 -1.99 16.11 3.69
C ALA A 30 -0.65 15.38 3.60
N VAL A 31 -0.28 14.61 4.62
CA VAL A 31 0.95 13.80 4.64
C VAL A 31 0.90 12.71 3.57
N VAL A 32 -0.23 12.00 3.44
CA VAL A 32 -0.42 10.98 2.41
C VAL A 32 -0.35 11.60 1.00
N ARG A 33 -0.99 12.75 0.79
CA ARG A 33 -0.95 13.44 -0.50
C ARG A 33 0.49 13.78 -0.91
N GLN A 34 1.30 14.26 0.01
CA GLN A 34 2.72 14.54 -0.23
C GLN A 34 3.49 13.30 -0.70
N SER A 35 3.23 12.16 -0.05
CA SER A 35 3.89 10.88 -0.40
C SER A 35 3.33 10.27 -1.68
N ALA A 36 2.05 10.46 -1.96
CA ALA A 36 1.38 9.88 -3.13
C ALA A 36 1.64 10.67 -4.42
N LEU A 37 1.94 11.96 -4.33
CA LEU A 37 2.13 12.80 -5.52
C LEU A 37 3.26 12.31 -6.45
N PRO A 38 4.46 11.95 -5.97
CA PRO A 38 5.50 11.40 -6.83
C PRO A 38 5.08 10.08 -7.48
N VAL A 39 4.32 9.25 -6.75
CA VAL A 39 3.83 7.96 -7.26
C VAL A 39 2.85 8.19 -8.42
N ALA A 40 1.86 9.05 -8.23
CA ALA A 40 0.89 9.41 -9.27
C ALA A 40 1.59 10.03 -10.50
N THR A 41 2.55 10.91 -10.28
CA THR A 41 3.34 11.54 -11.35
C THR A 41 4.14 10.50 -12.12
N GLY A 42 4.76 9.54 -11.43
CA GLY A 42 5.56 8.47 -12.04
C GLY A 42 4.75 7.56 -12.95
N VAL A 43 3.49 7.32 -12.64
CA VAL A 43 2.57 6.53 -13.49
C VAL A 43 1.68 7.39 -14.39
N ARG A 44 1.88 8.70 -14.40
CA ARG A 44 1.10 9.68 -15.18
C ARG A 44 -0.40 9.58 -14.95
N ALA A 45 -0.79 9.39 -13.69
CA ALA A 45 -2.16 9.27 -13.26
C ALA A 45 -2.59 10.48 -12.41
N THR A 46 -3.89 10.75 -12.41
CA THR A 46 -4.48 11.79 -11.57
C THR A 46 -4.51 11.33 -10.11
N LEU A 47 -4.09 12.21 -9.22
CA LEU A 47 -4.18 12.00 -7.77
C LEU A 47 -5.52 12.53 -7.25
N GLY A 48 -6.31 11.65 -6.66
CA GLY A 48 -7.55 12.02 -5.98
C GLY A 48 -7.32 12.36 -4.50
N PRO A 49 -8.37 12.80 -3.78
CA PRO A 49 -8.27 13.15 -2.36
C PRO A 49 -8.04 11.89 -1.51
N PRO A 50 -7.02 11.89 -0.62
CA PRO A 50 -6.83 10.80 0.33
C PRO A 50 -8.01 10.69 1.30
N ALA A 51 -8.37 9.45 1.64
CA ALA A 51 -9.33 9.14 2.68
C ALA A 51 -8.61 8.51 3.88
N CYS A 52 -8.65 9.19 5.01
CA CYS A 52 -8.05 8.73 6.26
C CYS A 52 -9.12 8.50 7.32
N PRO A 53 -8.94 7.50 8.22
CA PRO A 53 -9.91 7.21 9.26
C PRO A 53 -10.00 8.33 10.28
N SER A 54 -11.19 8.51 10.87
CA SER A 54 -11.41 9.31 12.08
C SER A 54 -11.20 8.45 13.33
N GLY A 55 -11.07 9.09 14.49
CA GLY A 55 -10.95 8.39 15.76
C GLY A 55 -9.59 7.72 16.01
N VAL A 56 -8.58 8.04 15.22
CA VAL A 56 -7.21 7.54 15.44
C VAL A 56 -6.58 8.30 16.59
N THR A 57 -6.15 7.59 17.63
CA THR A 57 -5.45 8.19 18.76
C THR A 57 -4.05 8.65 18.34
N ASP A 58 -3.72 9.91 18.61
CA ASP A 58 -2.40 10.48 18.36
C ASP A 58 -1.39 9.96 19.40
N ARG A 59 -0.77 8.85 19.08
CA ARG A 59 0.20 8.17 19.93
C ARG A 59 1.44 7.82 19.10
N VAL A 60 2.61 8.22 19.59
CA VAL A 60 3.88 7.93 18.91
C VAL A 60 4.06 6.42 18.72
N GLY A 61 4.41 6.02 17.50
CA GLY A 61 4.56 4.63 17.10
C GLY A 61 3.29 3.98 16.56
N ALA A 62 2.12 4.60 16.71
CA ALA A 62 0.89 4.10 16.10
C ALA A 62 0.96 4.15 14.57
N VAL A 63 0.37 3.15 13.94
CA VAL A 63 0.28 3.02 12.49
C VAL A 63 -1.18 2.85 12.09
N PHE A 64 -1.61 3.55 11.07
CA PHE A 64 -2.95 3.39 10.49
C PHE A 64 -2.88 3.53 8.97
N GLN A 65 -3.94 3.12 8.31
CA GLN A 65 -4.01 3.11 6.84
C GLN A 65 -4.91 4.24 6.35
N CYS A 66 -4.42 4.97 5.35
CA CYS A 66 -5.24 5.81 4.49
C CYS A 66 -5.31 5.18 3.10
N THR A 67 -6.31 5.55 2.33
CA THR A 67 -6.40 5.17 0.92
C THR A 67 -6.40 6.41 0.04
N VAL A 68 -5.79 6.32 -1.13
CA VAL A 68 -5.76 7.43 -2.07
C VAL A 68 -6.07 6.94 -3.49
N PRO A 69 -6.98 7.61 -4.21
CA PRO A 69 -7.21 7.33 -5.61
C PRO A 69 -6.01 7.78 -6.44
N ILE A 70 -5.45 6.87 -7.22
CA ILE A 70 -4.42 7.16 -8.22
C ILE A 70 -4.91 6.62 -9.56
N GLY A 71 -5.34 7.51 -10.44
CA GLY A 71 -6.06 7.14 -11.65
C GLY A 71 -7.36 6.40 -11.32
N ASP A 72 -7.54 5.21 -11.87
CA ASP A 72 -8.68 4.32 -11.62
C ASP A 72 -8.44 3.26 -10.52
N ALA A 73 -7.32 3.37 -9.80
CA ALA A 73 -6.97 2.50 -8.68
C ALA A 73 -7.12 3.21 -7.34
N THR A 74 -7.39 2.43 -6.29
CA THR A 74 -7.35 2.89 -4.89
C THR A 74 -6.15 2.25 -4.21
N VAL A 75 -5.26 3.09 -3.69
CA VAL A 75 -3.95 2.65 -3.18
C VAL A 75 -3.87 2.88 -1.67
N PRO A 76 -3.53 1.86 -0.87
CA PRO A 76 -3.31 2.01 0.55
C PRO A 76 -1.93 2.63 0.82
N PHE A 77 -1.92 3.58 1.75
CA PHE A 77 -0.72 4.17 2.35
C PHE A 77 -0.74 3.92 3.85
N LEU A 78 0.40 3.57 4.41
CA LEU A 78 0.57 3.47 5.87
C LEU A 78 1.06 4.80 6.41
N VAL A 79 0.40 5.30 7.44
CA VAL A 79 0.79 6.49 8.18
C VAL A 79 1.31 6.06 9.53
N ARG A 80 2.53 6.50 9.86
CA ARG A 80 3.15 6.29 11.16
C ARG A 80 3.21 7.60 11.90
N ILE A 81 2.77 7.58 13.15
CA ILE A 81 2.85 8.73 14.05
C ILE A 81 4.24 8.77 14.68
N GLY A 82 5.01 9.79 14.34
CA GLY A 82 6.30 10.07 14.94
C GLY A 82 6.20 11.02 16.14
N PRO A 83 7.34 11.28 16.82
CA PRO A 83 7.36 12.17 17.97
C PRO A 83 7.03 13.64 17.62
N THR A 84 7.37 14.09 16.42
CA THR A 84 7.16 15.47 15.95
C THR A 84 6.33 15.57 14.68
N ALA A 85 6.27 14.52 13.88
CA ALA A 85 5.56 14.53 12.61
C ALA A 85 5.04 13.13 12.26
N MET A 86 4.00 13.08 11.43
CA MET A 86 3.56 11.86 10.77
C MET A 86 4.36 11.64 9.49
N THR A 87 4.59 10.38 9.15
CA THR A 87 5.17 9.96 7.88
C THR A 87 4.23 9.00 7.17
N ALA A 88 4.12 9.11 5.87
CA ALA A 88 3.34 8.17 5.07
C ALA A 88 4.25 7.40 4.13
N SER A 89 3.96 6.13 3.95
CA SER A 89 4.67 5.25 3.03
C SER A 89 3.69 4.46 2.17
N GLN A 90 4.06 4.28 0.92
CA GLN A 90 3.35 3.43 -0.02
C GLN A 90 3.36 1.99 0.49
N HIS A 91 2.19 1.35 0.52
CA HIS A 91 2.05 -0.03 0.99
C HIS A 91 1.90 -1.02 -0.16
N TRP A 92 1.38 -0.57 -1.30
CA TRP A 92 1.27 -1.37 -2.52
C TRP A 92 2.00 -0.71 -3.68
N ALA A 93 2.51 -1.51 -4.59
CA ALA A 93 3.05 -1.01 -5.85
C ALA A 93 1.95 -0.38 -6.70
N VAL A 94 2.31 0.62 -7.48
CA VAL A 94 1.44 1.31 -8.44
C VAL A 94 2.13 1.29 -9.79
N ILE A 95 1.50 0.68 -10.77
CA ILE A 95 2.12 0.34 -12.05
C ILE A 95 1.17 0.68 -13.20
N PRO A 96 1.64 1.36 -14.26
CA PRO A 96 0.82 1.50 -15.46
C PRO A 96 0.46 0.13 -16.05
N ALA A 97 -0.78 -0.07 -16.41
CA ALA A 97 -1.22 -1.34 -17.02
C ALA A 97 -0.46 -1.65 -18.32
N ALA A 98 -0.07 -0.62 -19.06
CA ALA A 98 0.78 -0.77 -20.25
C ALA A 98 2.13 -1.42 -19.94
N THR A 99 2.74 -1.09 -18.78
CA THR A 99 4.01 -1.69 -18.33
C THR A 99 3.81 -3.17 -18.02
N VAL A 100 2.72 -3.53 -17.35
CA VAL A 100 2.37 -4.94 -17.07
C VAL A 100 2.18 -5.71 -18.38
N ALA A 101 1.49 -5.12 -19.35
CA ALA A 101 1.26 -5.74 -20.66
C ALA A 101 2.56 -5.99 -21.42
N VAL A 102 3.52 -5.07 -21.37
CA VAL A 102 4.85 -5.25 -21.99
C VAL A 102 5.58 -6.46 -21.40
N VAL A 103 5.55 -6.61 -20.07
CA VAL A 103 6.18 -7.75 -19.39
C VAL A 103 5.46 -9.06 -19.70
N ALA A 104 4.14 -9.05 -19.82
CA ALA A 104 3.35 -10.23 -20.17
C ALA A 104 3.64 -10.72 -21.59
N GLY A 105 3.87 -9.83 -22.55
CA GLY A 105 4.21 -10.16 -23.93
C GLY A 105 3.43 -9.34 -24.94
N ALA A 106 3.83 -9.44 -26.21
CA ALA A 106 3.20 -8.71 -27.30
C ALA A 106 1.71 -9.05 -27.42
N GLY A 107 0.87 -8.02 -27.53
CA GLY A 107 -0.59 -8.15 -27.63
C GLY A 107 -1.28 -8.56 -26.34
N ALA A 108 -0.59 -8.46 -25.20
CA ALA A 108 -1.17 -8.81 -23.91
C ALA A 108 -2.34 -7.90 -23.51
N ARG A 109 -3.34 -8.50 -22.88
CA ARG A 109 -4.47 -7.82 -22.25
C ARG A 109 -4.50 -8.16 -20.76
N CYS A 110 -4.29 -7.15 -19.91
CA CYS A 110 -4.16 -7.29 -18.46
C CYS A 110 -5.31 -6.56 -17.72
N GLY A 111 -6.55 -6.95 -18.02
CA GLY A 111 -7.74 -6.30 -17.49
C GLY A 111 -8.07 -4.98 -18.20
N THR A 112 -8.96 -4.20 -17.59
CA THR A 112 -9.50 -2.95 -18.15
C THR A 112 -9.00 -1.69 -17.45
N ARG A 113 -8.31 -1.82 -16.34
CA ARG A 113 -7.76 -0.70 -15.56
C ARG A 113 -6.53 -0.11 -16.23
N LYS A 114 -6.37 1.20 -16.09
CA LYS A 114 -5.18 1.93 -16.56
C LYS A 114 -4.02 1.85 -15.57
N VAL A 115 -4.33 1.68 -14.29
CA VAL A 115 -3.37 1.55 -13.20
C VAL A 115 -3.60 0.22 -12.49
N VAL A 116 -2.52 -0.53 -12.33
CA VAL A 116 -2.49 -1.78 -11.58
C VAL A 116 -1.84 -1.52 -10.23
N THR A 117 -2.42 -2.05 -9.17
CA THR A 117 -1.89 -1.92 -7.83
C THR A 117 -1.99 -3.25 -7.09
N GLY A 118 -1.02 -3.49 -6.22
CA GLY A 118 -0.99 -4.67 -5.36
C GLY A 118 0.28 -4.74 -4.53
N PRO A 119 0.27 -5.56 -3.47
CA PRO A 119 1.46 -5.80 -2.67
C PRO A 119 2.51 -6.60 -3.45
N PRO A 120 3.80 -6.48 -3.09
CA PRO A 120 4.82 -7.39 -3.61
C PRO A 120 4.45 -8.86 -3.36
N GLY A 121 4.67 -9.71 -4.34
CA GLY A 121 4.26 -11.12 -4.31
C GLY A 121 2.91 -11.39 -4.97
N SER A 122 2.06 -10.38 -5.16
CA SER A 122 0.80 -10.53 -5.90
C SER A 122 1.04 -10.69 -7.40
N ALA A 123 0.08 -11.32 -8.08
CA ALA A 123 0.15 -11.54 -9.51
C ALA A 123 -1.03 -10.89 -10.24
N VAL A 124 -0.74 -10.40 -11.43
CA VAL A 124 -1.72 -9.87 -12.38
C VAL A 124 -1.93 -10.90 -13.48
N THR A 125 -3.17 -11.23 -13.74
CA THR A 125 -3.53 -12.15 -14.83
C THR A 125 -3.65 -11.38 -16.15
N CYS A 126 -2.91 -11.81 -17.15
CA CYS A 126 -2.98 -11.29 -18.51
C CYS A 126 -3.35 -12.40 -19.48
N THR A 127 -3.86 -12.01 -20.64
CA THR A 127 -4.10 -12.93 -21.76
C THR A 127 -3.21 -12.54 -22.93
N VAL A 128 -2.45 -13.49 -23.46
CA VAL A 128 -1.59 -13.32 -24.63
C VAL A 128 -1.91 -14.41 -25.63
N ALA A 129 -2.37 -14.06 -26.82
CA ALA A 129 -2.76 -15.02 -27.87
C ALA A 129 -3.70 -16.12 -27.35
N GLY A 130 -4.69 -15.76 -26.52
CA GLY A 130 -5.66 -16.69 -25.94
C GLY A 130 -5.14 -17.52 -24.77
N ARG A 131 -3.89 -17.35 -24.35
CA ARG A 131 -3.29 -18.06 -23.20
C ARG A 131 -3.18 -17.16 -22.00
N THR A 132 -3.39 -17.72 -20.82
CA THR A 132 -3.20 -17.02 -19.54
C THR A 132 -1.72 -16.90 -19.22
N VAL A 133 -1.30 -15.69 -18.89
CA VAL A 133 0.06 -15.35 -18.41
C VAL A 133 -0.07 -14.62 -17.10
N LEU A 134 0.74 -14.97 -16.12
CA LEU A 134 0.83 -14.27 -14.85
C LEU A 134 2.05 -13.34 -14.82
N VAL A 135 1.82 -12.13 -14.35
CA VAL A 135 2.89 -11.16 -14.08
C VAL A 135 2.90 -10.87 -12.59
N ARG A 136 4.00 -11.19 -11.93
CA ARG A 136 4.18 -10.99 -10.49
C ARG A 136 4.77 -9.62 -10.21
N ILE A 137 4.22 -8.94 -9.23
CA ILE A 137 4.79 -7.71 -8.66
C ILE A 137 5.88 -8.15 -7.66
N THR A 138 7.12 -7.74 -7.87
CA THR A 138 8.25 -8.18 -7.03
C THR A 138 8.74 -7.12 -6.05
N SER A 139 8.37 -5.84 -6.26
CA SER A 139 8.76 -4.75 -5.36
C SER A 139 7.72 -3.65 -5.30
N LEU A 140 7.79 -2.83 -4.26
CA LEU A 140 6.97 -1.60 -4.13
C LEU A 140 7.29 -0.56 -5.19
N SER A 141 8.48 -0.58 -5.77
CA SER A 141 8.87 0.30 -6.87
C SER A 141 8.28 -0.11 -8.23
N GLY A 142 7.51 -1.21 -8.27
CA GLY A 142 6.84 -1.68 -9.47
C GLY A 142 7.67 -2.60 -10.35
N ALA A 143 8.70 -3.25 -9.79
CA ALA A 143 9.40 -4.31 -10.52
C ALA A 143 8.46 -5.50 -10.78
N LEU A 144 8.56 -6.07 -11.97
CA LEU A 144 7.67 -7.10 -12.48
C LEU A 144 8.46 -8.30 -12.98
N GLU A 145 7.88 -9.47 -12.80
CA GLU A 145 8.39 -10.74 -13.32
C GLU A 145 7.27 -11.50 -14.03
N ARG A 146 7.54 -11.98 -15.24
CA ARG A 146 6.64 -12.88 -15.93
C ARG A 146 6.77 -14.27 -15.33
N VAL A 147 5.66 -14.84 -14.92
CA VAL A 147 5.56 -16.21 -14.42
C VAL A 147 4.87 -17.04 -15.50
N VAL A 148 5.52 -18.10 -15.90
CA VAL A 148 5.03 -18.98 -16.97
C VAL A 148 3.98 -19.93 -16.42
#